data_6f51d455709d745ac8961759a68977c6
#
_entry.id   6f51d455709d745ac8961759a68977c6
#
_cell.length_a   1.000
_cell.length_b   1.000
_cell.length_c   1.000
_cell.angle_alpha   90.00
_cell.angle_beta   90.00
_cell.angle_gamma   90.00
#
_symmetry.space_group_name_H-M   'P 1'
#
loop_
_entity.id
_entity.type
_entity.pdbx_description
1 polymer ?
#
loop_
_entity_poly.entity_id
_entity_poly.type
_entity_poly.pdbx_seq_one_letter_code
_entity_poly.pdbx_strand_id
1 'polypeptide(L)'
;QMIALLITILGVLVFFTLYEQTYGSWLTFTDRLMTKDMFPSLVSDSSGTLPWSLYTMVASVPMMVLALRASDRGQRARAGGLVALLAICMAVACFRDVVLVPQTAGSLTFLGSFFIVILSPLFAWLWPWLEARGLNPGKPVKGAVGLLFAALSFLPLIAAAKIAGSGAMASVWWLVLAYCILEIGEMCLSPIGLSAVTQLSVARVVGLMMGGFWLATAYSELLAAQFGKLASLDIPEG
;
A
#
# COMPACT_ATOMS: atom_id res chain seq x y z
N GLN A 1 10.48 26.56 -14.65
CA GLN A 1 10.40 25.95 -13.32
C GLN A 1 8.94 25.92 -12.84
N MET A 2 8.19 27.01 -12.86
CA MET A 2 6.79 27.07 -12.41
C MET A 2 5.88 26.08 -13.13
N ILE A 3 5.97 25.97 -14.47
CA ILE A 3 5.18 25.00 -15.26
C ILE A 3 5.50 23.58 -14.86
N ALA A 4 6.78 23.23 -14.68
CA ALA A 4 7.19 21.90 -14.25
C ALA A 4 6.64 21.56 -12.84
N LEU A 5 6.61 22.53 -11.93
CA LEU A 5 6.03 22.39 -10.62
C LEU A 5 4.51 22.14 -10.70
N LEU A 6 3.80 22.92 -11.51
CA LEU A 6 2.35 22.73 -11.71
C LEU A 6 2.02 21.35 -12.31
N ILE A 7 2.79 20.89 -13.29
CA ILE A 7 2.65 19.53 -13.86
C ILE A 7 2.90 18.48 -12.79
N THR A 8 3.89 18.65 -11.94
CA THR A 8 4.17 17.72 -10.84
C THR A 8 3.02 17.67 -9.84
N ILE A 9 2.50 18.82 -9.42
CA ILE A 9 1.36 18.91 -8.49
C ILE A 9 0.12 18.28 -9.10
N LEU A 10 -0.14 18.52 -10.39
CA LEU A 10 -1.26 17.89 -11.11
C LEU A 10 -1.09 16.36 -11.20
N GLY A 11 0.11 15.88 -11.48
CA GLY A 11 0.41 14.45 -11.49
C GLY A 11 0.19 13.79 -10.14
N VAL A 12 0.59 14.47 -9.07
CA VAL A 12 0.35 14.03 -7.68
C VAL A 12 -1.14 13.99 -7.37
N LEU A 13 -1.90 15.02 -7.75
CA LEU A 13 -3.35 15.06 -7.56
C LEU A 13 -4.03 13.88 -8.26
N VAL A 14 -3.69 13.61 -9.51
CA VAL A 14 -4.25 12.47 -10.26
C VAL A 14 -3.87 11.14 -9.61
N PHE A 15 -2.59 10.98 -9.23
CA PHE A 15 -2.12 9.76 -8.57
C PHE A 15 -2.90 9.49 -7.28
N PHE A 16 -2.95 10.46 -6.38
CA PHE A 16 -3.64 10.28 -5.11
C PHE A 16 -5.16 10.14 -5.28
N THR A 17 -5.76 10.73 -6.30
CA THR A 17 -7.18 10.47 -6.63
C THR A 17 -7.42 8.99 -6.97
N LEU A 18 -6.50 8.35 -7.68
CA LEU A 18 -6.55 6.90 -7.95
C LEU A 18 -6.22 6.08 -6.70
N TYR A 19 -5.23 6.51 -5.93
CA TYR A 19 -4.79 5.86 -4.70
C TYR A 19 -5.90 5.82 -3.64
N GLU A 20 -6.55 6.93 -3.42
CA GLU A 20 -7.65 7.06 -2.44
C GLU A 20 -8.89 6.22 -2.78
N GLN A 21 -8.98 5.67 -4.01
CA GLN A 21 -10.00 4.67 -4.33
C GLN A 21 -9.86 3.39 -3.48
N THR A 22 -8.69 3.13 -2.90
CA THR A 22 -8.46 2.02 -1.98
C THR A 22 -9.35 2.08 -0.74
N TYR A 23 -9.65 3.29 -0.27
CA TYR A 23 -10.55 3.55 0.87
C TYR A 23 -12.01 3.79 0.45
N GLY A 24 -12.27 3.94 -0.83
CA GLY A 24 -13.60 4.20 -1.40
C GLY A 24 -14.13 3.02 -2.22
N SER A 25 -13.95 3.10 -3.52
CA SER A 25 -14.53 2.13 -4.48
C SER A 25 -13.97 0.71 -4.32
N TRP A 26 -12.67 0.56 -4.01
CA TRP A 26 -12.07 -0.76 -3.80
C TRP A 26 -12.64 -1.45 -2.56
N LEU A 27 -12.85 -0.67 -1.49
CA LEU A 27 -13.44 -1.19 -0.26
C LEU A 27 -14.85 -1.73 -0.52
N THR A 28 -15.69 -0.93 -1.18
CA THR A 28 -17.07 -1.30 -1.53
C THR A 28 -17.10 -2.50 -2.48
N PHE A 29 -16.22 -2.52 -3.48
CA PHE A 29 -16.07 -3.63 -4.42
C PHE A 29 -15.66 -4.93 -3.70
N THR A 30 -14.67 -4.85 -2.83
CA THR A 30 -14.20 -5.99 -2.04
C THR A 30 -15.29 -6.53 -1.13
N ASP A 31 -16.05 -5.64 -0.48
CA ASP A 31 -17.10 -6.05 0.44
C ASP A 31 -18.24 -6.79 -0.26
N ARG A 32 -18.60 -6.37 -1.46
CA ARG A 32 -19.74 -6.90 -2.22
C ARG A 32 -19.40 -8.11 -3.09
N LEU A 33 -18.22 -8.15 -3.69
CA LEU A 33 -17.92 -9.03 -4.82
C LEU A 33 -16.73 -9.98 -4.61
N MET A 34 -15.98 -9.85 -3.50
CA MET A 34 -14.81 -10.67 -3.25
C MET A 34 -14.98 -11.58 -2.02
N THR A 35 -14.38 -12.77 -2.11
CA THR A 35 -14.12 -13.58 -0.92
C THR A 35 -13.09 -12.87 -0.07
N LYS A 36 -13.34 -12.77 1.25
CA LYS A 36 -12.44 -12.08 2.17
C LYS A 36 -11.43 -13.03 2.84
N ASP A 37 -11.48 -14.29 2.49
CA ASP A 37 -10.66 -15.36 3.07
C ASP A 37 -9.27 -15.37 2.43
N MET A 38 -8.41 -14.49 2.89
CA MET A 38 -6.99 -14.49 2.50
C MET A 38 -6.23 -15.62 3.19
N PHE A 39 -6.57 -15.87 4.43
CA PHE A 39 -6.03 -16.95 5.24
C PHE A 39 -7.15 -17.91 5.62
N PRO A 40 -6.86 -19.21 5.79
CA PRO A 40 -7.86 -20.15 6.27
C PRO A 40 -8.49 -19.60 7.55
N SER A 41 -9.83 -19.51 7.59
CA SER A 41 -10.54 -19.01 8.74
C SER A 41 -10.40 -19.96 9.90
N LEU A 42 -9.92 -19.49 11.03
CA LEU A 42 -10.16 -20.14 12.29
C LEU A 42 -11.59 -19.90 12.70
N VAL A 43 -12.25 -20.95 12.96
CA VAL A 43 -13.44 -20.94 13.76
C VAL A 43 -13.11 -20.22 15.05
N SER A 44 -13.67 -19.04 15.26
CA SER A 44 -13.67 -18.38 16.54
C SER A 44 -14.39 -19.31 17.50
N ASP A 45 -13.62 -20.09 18.22
CA ASP A 45 -14.16 -20.77 19.36
C ASP A 45 -14.66 -19.69 20.33
N SER A 46 -15.87 -19.82 20.78
CA SER A 46 -16.56 -18.91 21.71
C SER A 46 -15.88 -18.76 23.09
N SER A 47 -14.65 -19.22 23.21
CA SER A 47 -13.87 -19.25 24.46
C SER A 47 -13.26 -17.91 24.86
N GLY A 48 -13.35 -16.86 24.04
CA GLY A 48 -12.86 -15.52 24.38
C GLY A 48 -11.35 -15.40 24.59
N THR A 49 -10.57 -16.44 24.31
CA THR A 49 -9.11 -16.42 24.43
C THR A 49 -8.51 -15.73 23.22
N LEU A 50 -7.62 -14.75 23.46
CA LEU A 50 -6.87 -14.10 22.42
C LEU A 50 -5.98 -15.14 21.73
N PRO A 51 -5.94 -15.15 20.40
CA PRO A 51 -5.16 -16.12 19.65
C PRO A 51 -3.64 -15.95 19.86
N TRP A 52 -2.93 -17.06 19.86
CA TRP A 52 -1.48 -17.12 20.10
C TRP A 52 -0.65 -16.20 19.19
N SER A 53 -1.09 -15.93 17.99
CA SER A 53 -0.45 -15.03 17.04
C SER A 53 -0.44 -13.58 17.54
N LEU A 54 -1.43 -13.12 18.33
CA LEU A 54 -1.39 -11.80 18.97
C LEU A 54 -0.24 -11.72 19.98
N TYR A 55 -0.06 -12.77 20.78
CA TYR A 55 1.04 -12.82 21.76
C TYR A 55 2.41 -12.80 21.06
N THR A 56 2.57 -13.53 19.95
CA THR A 56 3.82 -13.53 19.18
C THR A 56 4.06 -12.19 18.48
N MET A 57 3.02 -11.53 17.99
CA MET A 57 3.11 -10.18 17.42
C MET A 57 3.52 -9.16 18.47
N VAL A 58 2.88 -9.15 19.63
CA VAL A 58 3.25 -8.25 20.73
C VAL A 58 4.66 -8.54 21.25
N ALA A 59 5.06 -9.79 21.37
CA ALA A 59 6.41 -10.19 21.79
C ALA A 59 7.49 -9.83 20.76
N SER A 60 7.17 -9.72 19.48
CA SER A 60 8.12 -9.33 18.42
C SER A 60 8.55 -7.87 18.52
N VAL A 61 7.70 -6.98 19.04
CA VAL A 61 7.99 -5.54 19.14
C VAL A 61 9.21 -5.24 20.03
N PRO A 62 9.29 -5.71 21.29
CA PRO A 62 10.46 -5.46 22.12
C PRO A 62 11.74 -6.10 21.54
N MET A 63 11.62 -7.25 20.87
CA MET A 63 12.75 -7.89 20.21
C MET A 63 13.27 -7.08 19.03
N MET A 64 12.37 -6.49 18.24
CA MET A 64 12.76 -5.58 17.16
C MET A 64 13.45 -4.31 17.70
N VAL A 65 12.97 -3.74 18.79
CA VAL A 65 13.60 -2.59 19.45
C VAL A 65 14.99 -2.95 19.97
N LEU A 66 15.16 -4.12 20.57
CA LEU A 66 16.48 -4.60 21.03
C LEU A 66 17.42 -4.82 19.85
N ALA A 67 16.95 -5.40 18.74
CA ALA A 67 17.75 -5.60 17.54
C ALA A 67 18.23 -4.26 16.94
N LEU A 68 17.38 -3.24 16.92
CA LEU A 68 17.74 -1.90 16.43
C LEU A 68 18.72 -1.17 17.34
N ARG A 69 18.66 -1.40 18.64
CA ARG A 69 19.56 -0.79 19.63
C ARG A 69 20.89 -1.52 19.82
N ALA A 70 21.03 -2.75 19.35
CA ALA A 70 22.23 -3.54 19.51
C ALA A 70 23.41 -2.93 18.75
N SER A 71 24.46 -2.55 19.43
CA SER A 71 25.70 -2.03 18.82
C SER A 71 26.67 -3.12 18.40
N ASP A 72 26.61 -4.27 19.05
CA ASP A 72 27.48 -5.41 18.79
C ASP A 72 26.90 -6.36 17.71
N ARG A 73 27.77 -6.87 16.82
CA ARG A 73 27.39 -7.81 15.77
C ARG A 73 26.76 -9.10 16.32
N GLY A 74 27.28 -9.60 17.44
CA GLY A 74 26.75 -10.80 18.07
C GLY A 74 25.34 -10.62 18.63
N GLN A 75 25.05 -9.47 19.23
CA GLN A 75 23.71 -9.13 19.71
C GLN A 75 22.73 -8.91 18.54
N ARG A 76 23.15 -8.26 17.45
CA ARG A 76 22.32 -8.11 16.24
C ARG A 76 21.96 -9.44 15.63
N ALA A 77 22.91 -10.38 15.53
CA ALA A 77 22.64 -11.71 15.01
C ALA A 77 21.64 -12.49 15.86
N ARG A 78 21.77 -12.43 17.20
CA ARG A 78 20.83 -13.09 18.13
C ARG A 78 19.45 -12.45 18.07
N ALA A 79 19.36 -11.12 18.08
CA ALA A 79 18.10 -10.42 17.97
C ALA A 79 17.43 -10.64 16.60
N GLY A 80 18.21 -10.67 15.52
CA GLY A 80 17.72 -11.00 14.17
C GLY A 80 17.21 -12.44 14.09
N GLY A 81 17.93 -13.40 14.72
CA GLY A 81 17.49 -14.78 14.82
C GLY A 81 16.17 -14.96 15.59
N LEU A 82 16.00 -14.22 16.69
CA LEU A 82 14.75 -14.22 17.46
C LEU A 82 13.58 -13.60 16.67
N VAL A 83 13.82 -12.50 15.98
CA VAL A 83 12.79 -11.89 15.10
C VAL A 83 12.40 -12.85 13.97
N ALA A 84 13.37 -13.51 13.35
CA ALA A 84 13.11 -14.52 12.32
C ALA A 84 12.32 -15.71 12.88
N LEU A 85 12.69 -16.20 14.08
CA LEU A 85 11.94 -17.27 14.74
C LEU A 85 10.51 -16.89 15.05
N LEU A 86 10.29 -15.68 15.58
CA LEU A 86 8.95 -15.16 15.85
C LEU A 86 8.12 -14.98 14.56
N ALA A 87 8.76 -14.51 13.48
CA ALA A 87 8.11 -14.40 12.17
C ALA A 87 7.72 -15.78 11.61
N ILE A 88 8.59 -16.79 11.77
CA ILE A 88 8.28 -18.17 11.39
C ILE A 88 7.15 -18.73 12.26
N CYS A 89 7.17 -18.53 13.58
CA CYS A 89 6.09 -18.95 14.47
C CYS A 89 4.75 -18.28 14.09
N MET A 90 4.79 -17.00 13.75
CA MET A 90 3.60 -16.28 13.29
C MET A 90 3.09 -16.80 11.95
N ALA A 91 3.98 -17.08 11.00
CA ALA A 91 3.63 -17.70 9.74
C ALA A 91 3.01 -19.09 9.93
N VAL A 92 3.63 -19.93 10.79
CA VAL A 92 3.08 -21.27 11.12
C VAL A 92 1.73 -21.15 11.81
N ALA A 93 1.56 -20.19 12.72
CA ALA A 93 0.28 -19.93 13.37
C ALA A 93 -0.79 -19.51 12.35
N CYS A 94 -0.45 -18.65 11.39
CA CYS A 94 -1.35 -18.26 10.29
C CYS A 94 -1.72 -19.46 9.40
N PHE A 95 -0.75 -20.34 9.10
CA PHE A 95 -1.01 -21.56 8.31
C PHE A 95 -1.82 -22.62 9.08
N ARG A 96 -1.83 -22.56 10.41
CA ARG A 96 -2.58 -23.48 11.26
C ARG A 96 -3.92 -22.94 11.71
N ASP A 97 -4.56 -22.13 10.92
CA ASP A 97 -5.89 -21.60 11.19
C ASP A 97 -5.98 -20.64 12.39
N VAL A 98 -4.92 -19.89 12.71
CA VAL A 98 -4.98 -18.85 13.74
C VAL A 98 -5.08 -17.47 13.09
N VAL A 99 -6.27 -17.11 12.62
CA VAL A 99 -6.54 -15.78 12.10
C VAL A 99 -6.81 -14.80 13.24
N LEU A 100 -5.99 -13.81 13.33
CA LEU A 100 -6.02 -12.78 14.35
C LEU A 100 -6.94 -11.62 14.07
N VAL A 101 -7.20 -11.37 12.82
CA VAL A 101 -7.90 -10.18 12.38
C VAL A 101 -9.15 -10.63 11.65
N PRO A 102 -10.33 -10.10 12.01
CA PRO A 102 -11.53 -10.30 11.21
C PRO A 102 -11.22 -9.88 9.77
N GLN A 103 -11.36 -10.78 8.83
CA GLN A 103 -11.09 -10.50 7.42
C GLN A 103 -12.29 -9.73 6.86
N THR A 104 -12.35 -8.46 7.19
CA THR A 104 -13.34 -7.52 6.64
C THR A 104 -12.70 -6.74 5.49
N ALA A 105 -13.50 -6.20 4.58
CA ALA A 105 -12.98 -5.35 3.51
C ALA A 105 -12.12 -4.19 4.08
N GLY A 106 -12.55 -3.61 5.21
CA GLY A 106 -11.79 -2.53 5.88
C GLY A 106 -10.44 -2.99 6.44
N SER A 107 -10.34 -4.21 6.97
CA SER A 107 -9.06 -4.71 7.46
C SER A 107 -8.07 -5.00 6.34
N LEU A 108 -8.54 -5.32 5.13
CA LEU A 108 -7.68 -5.59 3.98
C LEU A 108 -6.93 -4.35 3.46
N THR A 109 -7.30 -3.15 3.90
CA THR A 109 -6.55 -1.91 3.57
C THR A 109 -5.14 -1.91 4.14
N PHE A 110 -4.82 -2.79 5.14
CA PHE A 110 -3.46 -2.98 5.64
C PHE A 110 -2.47 -3.39 4.54
N LEU A 111 -2.96 -3.97 3.43
CA LEU A 111 -2.14 -4.40 2.30
C LEU A 111 -1.29 -3.26 1.73
N GLY A 112 -1.83 -2.03 1.69
CA GLY A 112 -1.05 -0.86 1.27
C GLY A 112 0.19 -0.69 2.14
N SER A 113 0.02 -0.53 3.45
CA SER A 113 1.13 -0.38 4.39
C SER A 113 2.08 -1.59 4.37
N PHE A 114 1.56 -2.79 4.20
CA PHE A 114 2.35 -4.02 4.10
C PHE A 114 3.28 -3.99 2.89
N PHE A 115 2.76 -3.65 1.71
CA PHE A 115 3.58 -3.57 0.50
C PHE A 115 4.58 -2.41 0.55
N ILE A 116 4.22 -1.25 1.13
CA ILE A 116 5.18 -0.15 1.36
C ILE A 116 6.39 -0.65 2.16
N VAL A 117 6.17 -1.37 3.25
CA VAL A 117 7.24 -1.89 4.11
C VAL A 117 8.14 -2.88 3.35
N ILE A 118 7.55 -3.75 2.54
CA ILE A 118 8.31 -4.75 1.75
C ILE A 118 9.04 -4.10 0.58
N LEU A 119 8.39 -3.18 -0.13
CA LEU A 119 8.96 -2.56 -1.33
C LEU A 119 10.00 -1.49 -1.01
N SER A 120 9.88 -0.80 0.14
CA SER A 120 10.82 0.26 0.53
C SER A 120 12.29 -0.15 0.48
N PRO A 121 12.74 -1.26 1.10
CA PRO A 121 14.13 -1.69 1.00
C PRO A 121 14.53 -2.10 -0.41
N LEU A 122 13.61 -2.66 -1.20
CA LEU A 122 13.84 -3.01 -2.59
C LEU A 122 14.12 -1.75 -3.43
N PHE A 123 13.30 -0.71 -3.29
CA PHE A 123 13.47 0.54 -4.00
C PHE A 123 14.66 1.38 -3.48
N ALA A 124 14.96 1.29 -2.18
CA ALA A 124 16.16 1.89 -1.60
C ALA A 124 17.45 1.30 -2.17
N TRP A 125 17.43 0.03 -2.57
CA TRP A 125 18.52 -0.62 -3.29
C TRP A 125 18.46 -0.34 -4.80
N LEU A 126 17.27 -0.39 -5.42
CA LEU A 126 17.06 -0.30 -6.86
C LEU A 126 17.51 1.06 -7.43
N TRP A 127 17.14 2.18 -6.78
CA TRP A 127 17.46 3.50 -7.31
C TRP A 127 18.95 3.80 -7.35
N PRO A 128 19.76 3.55 -6.28
CA PRO A 128 21.21 3.70 -6.35
C PRO A 128 21.86 2.73 -7.34
N TRP A 129 21.33 1.53 -7.49
CA TRP A 129 21.83 0.55 -8.45
C TRP A 129 21.63 0.98 -9.90
N LEU A 130 20.49 1.58 -10.24
CA LEU A 130 20.22 2.18 -11.54
C LEU A 130 21.09 3.41 -11.78
N GLU A 131 21.31 4.24 -10.74
CA GLU A 131 22.17 5.40 -10.79
C GLU A 131 23.62 5.03 -11.15
N ALA A 132 24.14 4.02 -10.47
CA ALA A 132 25.49 3.53 -10.70
C ALA A 132 25.72 3.00 -12.14
N ARG A 133 24.64 2.66 -12.86
CA ARG A 133 24.66 2.19 -14.26
C ARG A 133 24.29 3.27 -15.28
N GLY A 134 24.02 4.48 -14.84
CA GLY A 134 23.54 5.55 -15.72
C GLY A 134 22.13 5.30 -16.31
N LEU A 135 21.39 4.34 -15.75
CA LEU A 135 20.04 3.97 -16.18
C LEU A 135 18.93 4.57 -15.31
N ASN A 136 19.29 5.44 -14.35
CA ASN A 136 18.31 6.04 -13.45
C ASN A 136 17.38 7.00 -14.21
N PRO A 137 16.08 6.72 -14.32
CA PRO A 137 15.16 7.60 -15.03
C PRO A 137 15.07 8.97 -14.35
N GLY A 138 14.93 10.01 -15.15
CA GLY A 138 14.67 11.35 -14.64
C GLY A 138 13.38 11.43 -13.82
N LYS A 139 13.28 12.42 -12.94
CA LYS A 139 12.10 12.61 -12.06
C LYS A 139 10.76 12.60 -12.81
N PRO A 140 10.60 13.30 -13.96
CA PRO A 140 9.33 13.26 -14.69
C PRO A 140 8.96 11.86 -15.18
N VAL A 141 9.98 11.08 -15.63
CA VAL A 141 9.76 9.70 -16.10
C VAL A 141 9.30 8.80 -14.96
N LYS A 142 9.94 8.91 -13.79
CA LYS A 142 9.51 8.15 -12.60
C LYS A 142 8.08 8.51 -12.21
N GLY A 143 7.72 9.80 -12.24
CA GLY A 143 6.34 10.25 -11.98
C GLY A 143 5.33 9.66 -12.98
N ALA A 144 5.69 9.65 -14.28
CA ALA A 144 4.86 9.02 -15.31
C ALA A 144 4.71 7.50 -15.11
N VAL A 145 5.80 6.82 -14.71
CA VAL A 145 5.77 5.40 -14.36
C VAL A 145 4.87 5.17 -13.14
N GLY A 146 4.95 6.01 -12.12
CA GLY A 146 4.07 5.94 -10.97
C GLY A 146 2.59 6.03 -11.35
N LEU A 147 2.21 7.00 -12.18
CA LEU A 147 0.85 7.14 -12.70
C LEU A 147 0.42 5.94 -13.54
N LEU A 148 1.33 5.39 -14.36
CA LEU A 148 1.05 4.19 -15.14
C LEU A 148 0.73 3.00 -14.23
N PHE A 149 1.54 2.76 -13.19
CA PHE A 149 1.28 1.69 -12.23
C PHE A 149 -0.02 1.91 -11.45
N ALA A 150 -0.35 3.14 -11.07
CA ALA A 150 -1.63 3.46 -10.45
C ALA A 150 -2.81 3.11 -11.38
N ALA A 151 -2.72 3.41 -12.67
CA ALA A 151 -3.74 3.02 -13.64
C ALA A 151 -3.79 1.49 -13.84
N LEU A 152 -2.62 0.82 -13.95
CA LEU A 152 -2.52 -0.63 -14.11
C LEU A 152 -3.07 -1.41 -12.91
N SER A 153 -3.06 -0.82 -11.71
CA SER A 153 -3.59 -1.46 -10.50
C SER A 153 -5.09 -1.76 -10.56
N PHE A 154 -5.82 -1.11 -11.45
CA PHE A 154 -7.25 -1.39 -11.69
C PHE A 154 -7.48 -2.61 -12.58
N LEU A 155 -6.50 -3.08 -13.35
CA LEU A 155 -6.67 -4.24 -14.24
C LEU A 155 -7.01 -5.54 -13.49
N PRO A 156 -6.35 -5.88 -12.36
CA PRO A 156 -6.75 -7.02 -11.55
C PRO A 156 -8.20 -6.92 -11.05
N LEU A 157 -8.66 -5.73 -10.69
CA LEU A 157 -10.04 -5.52 -10.22
C LEU A 157 -11.05 -5.66 -11.37
N ILE A 158 -10.70 -5.20 -12.57
CA ILE A 158 -11.52 -5.42 -13.78
C ILE A 158 -11.64 -6.91 -14.07
N ALA A 159 -10.54 -7.68 -13.93
CA ALA A 159 -10.57 -9.13 -14.09
C ALA A 159 -11.46 -9.78 -13.02
N ALA A 160 -11.33 -9.35 -11.76
CA ALA A 160 -12.18 -9.81 -10.66
C ALA A 160 -13.66 -9.48 -10.88
N ALA A 161 -13.97 -8.28 -11.41
CA ALA A 161 -15.32 -7.87 -11.74
C ALA A 161 -15.96 -8.76 -12.83
N LYS A 162 -15.19 -9.17 -13.84
CA LYS A 162 -15.68 -10.14 -14.85
C LYS A 162 -16.02 -11.50 -14.25
N ILE A 163 -15.24 -11.97 -13.27
CA ILE A 163 -15.53 -13.22 -12.56
C ILE A 163 -16.79 -13.04 -11.72
N ALA A 164 -16.92 -11.93 -10.99
CA ALA A 164 -18.09 -11.64 -10.19
C ALA A 164 -19.37 -11.52 -11.05
N GLY A 165 -19.27 -10.95 -12.24
CA GLY A 165 -20.36 -10.88 -13.21
C GLY A 165 -20.84 -12.24 -13.73
N SER A 166 -20.06 -13.31 -13.57
CA SER A 166 -20.51 -14.70 -13.85
C SER A 166 -21.27 -15.35 -12.68
N GLY A 167 -21.55 -14.62 -11.60
CA GLY A 167 -22.24 -15.10 -10.41
C GLY A 167 -21.33 -15.78 -9.37
N ALA A 168 -20.01 -15.79 -9.58
CA ALA A 168 -19.03 -16.33 -8.63
C ALA A 168 -18.35 -15.21 -7.86
N MET A 169 -18.09 -15.38 -6.55
CA MET A 169 -17.26 -14.43 -5.80
C MET A 169 -15.82 -14.47 -6.31
N ALA A 170 -15.24 -13.29 -6.57
CA ALA A 170 -13.85 -13.19 -6.98
C ALA A 170 -12.91 -13.42 -5.78
N SER A 171 -11.76 -14.02 -6.04
CA SER A 171 -10.78 -14.27 -4.98
C SER A 171 -10.12 -12.95 -4.52
N VAL A 172 -9.88 -12.80 -3.21
CA VAL A 172 -9.15 -11.68 -2.61
C VAL A 172 -7.74 -11.48 -3.17
N TRP A 173 -7.13 -12.50 -3.77
CA TRP A 173 -5.80 -12.41 -4.37
C TRP A 173 -5.72 -11.43 -5.54
N TRP A 174 -6.84 -11.14 -6.20
CA TRP A 174 -6.91 -10.03 -7.17
C TRP A 174 -6.70 -8.68 -6.52
N LEU A 175 -7.25 -8.49 -5.31
CA LEU A 175 -7.03 -7.27 -4.52
C LEU A 175 -5.56 -7.16 -4.07
N VAL A 176 -4.97 -8.27 -3.61
CA VAL A 176 -3.54 -8.32 -3.22
C VAL A 176 -2.65 -7.89 -4.39
N LEU A 177 -2.93 -8.40 -5.59
CA LEU A 177 -2.20 -8.01 -6.80
C LEU A 177 -2.40 -6.53 -7.15
N ALA A 178 -3.63 -6.03 -7.01
CA ALA A 178 -3.95 -4.62 -7.26
C ALA A 178 -3.16 -3.70 -6.32
N TYR A 179 -3.13 -3.99 -5.02
CA TYR A 179 -2.32 -3.24 -4.04
C TYR A 179 -0.83 -3.33 -4.36
N CYS A 180 -0.30 -4.50 -4.66
CA CYS A 180 1.12 -4.65 -5.02
C CYS A 180 1.51 -3.74 -6.19
N ILE A 181 0.69 -3.68 -7.24
CA ILE A 181 0.93 -2.83 -8.41
C ILE A 181 0.82 -1.35 -8.04
N LEU A 182 -0.17 -0.97 -7.24
CA LEU A 182 -0.39 0.40 -6.80
C LEU A 182 0.79 0.93 -5.98
N GLU A 183 1.28 0.13 -5.02
CA GLU A 183 2.38 0.53 -4.13
C GLU A 183 3.73 0.63 -4.87
N ILE A 184 3.94 -0.15 -5.93
CA ILE A 184 5.07 0.06 -6.86
C ILE A 184 4.98 1.47 -7.48
N GLY A 185 3.77 1.89 -7.87
CA GLY A 185 3.53 3.24 -8.37
C GLY A 185 3.84 4.31 -7.33
N GLU A 186 3.43 4.11 -6.09
CA GLU A 186 3.72 5.03 -4.99
C GLU A 186 5.23 5.16 -4.72
N MET A 187 5.96 4.05 -4.69
CA MET A 187 7.42 4.07 -4.51
C MET A 187 8.14 4.83 -5.65
N CYS A 188 7.54 4.91 -6.82
CA CYS A 188 8.07 5.69 -7.93
C CYS A 188 7.76 7.19 -7.80
N LEU A 189 6.60 7.57 -7.25
CA LEU A 189 6.11 8.95 -7.30
C LEU A 189 6.32 9.73 -5.98
N SER A 190 6.01 9.13 -4.83
CA SER A 190 6.01 9.85 -3.54
C SER A 190 7.35 10.49 -3.17
N PRO A 191 8.51 9.79 -3.23
CA PRO A 191 9.79 10.41 -2.89
C PRO A 191 10.16 11.54 -3.84
N ILE A 192 9.67 11.48 -5.08
CA ILE A 192 9.98 12.42 -6.14
C ILE A 192 9.12 13.66 -6.04
N GLY A 193 7.84 13.51 -5.71
CA GLY A 193 6.91 14.64 -5.54
C GLY A 193 7.43 15.65 -4.53
N LEU A 194 7.75 15.21 -3.33
CA LEU A 194 8.31 16.05 -2.28
C LEU A 194 9.66 16.68 -2.67
N SER A 195 10.56 15.87 -3.26
CA SER A 195 11.87 16.35 -3.73
C SER A 195 11.74 17.33 -4.89
N ALA A 196 10.76 17.16 -5.79
CA ALA A 196 10.53 18.08 -6.90
C ALA A 196 10.02 19.44 -6.39
N VAL A 197 9.08 19.45 -5.45
CA VAL A 197 8.57 20.69 -4.84
C VAL A 197 9.70 21.47 -4.22
N THR A 198 10.56 20.85 -3.42
CA THR A 198 11.68 21.56 -2.75
C THR A 198 12.73 22.07 -3.73
N GLN A 199 13.05 21.31 -4.80
CA GLN A 199 14.09 21.69 -5.77
C GLN A 199 13.63 22.69 -6.82
N LEU A 200 12.34 22.63 -7.22
CA LEU A 200 11.79 23.54 -8.23
C LEU A 200 11.29 24.85 -7.63
N SER A 201 11.06 24.90 -6.32
CA SER A 201 10.60 26.10 -5.63
C SER A 201 11.74 27.03 -5.33
N VAL A 202 11.48 28.35 -5.43
CA VAL A 202 12.39 29.38 -4.93
C VAL A 202 12.38 29.34 -3.40
N ALA A 203 13.57 29.44 -2.77
CA ALA A 203 13.74 29.30 -1.31
C ALA A 203 12.73 30.15 -0.48
N ARG A 204 12.37 31.33 -0.99
CA ARG A 204 11.44 32.26 -0.31
C ARG A 204 10.00 31.72 -0.23
N VAL A 205 9.60 30.82 -1.13
CA VAL A 205 8.19 30.33 -1.26
C VAL A 205 8.07 28.81 -1.11
N VAL A 206 9.13 28.11 -0.72
CA VAL A 206 9.12 26.63 -0.54
C VAL A 206 7.98 26.19 0.36
N GLY A 207 7.76 26.91 1.50
CA GLY A 207 6.68 26.58 2.41
C GLY A 207 5.29 26.68 1.77
N LEU A 208 5.06 27.74 0.96
CA LEU A 208 3.81 27.92 0.23
C LEU A 208 3.60 26.81 -0.81
N MET A 209 4.65 26.44 -1.55
CA MET A 209 4.58 25.37 -2.54
C MET A 209 4.36 24.00 -1.90
N MET A 210 4.94 23.77 -0.73
CA MET A 210 4.69 22.57 0.08
C MET A 210 3.24 22.52 0.58
N GLY A 211 2.70 23.67 1.03
CA GLY A 211 1.29 23.82 1.36
C GLY A 211 0.38 23.51 0.16
N GLY A 212 0.74 24.01 -1.02
CA GLY A 212 0.03 23.69 -2.28
C GLY A 212 0.07 22.20 -2.65
N PHE A 213 1.19 21.53 -2.40
CA PHE A 213 1.32 20.08 -2.59
C PHE A 213 0.34 19.31 -1.67
N TRP A 214 0.32 19.62 -0.39
CA TRP A 214 -0.63 18.99 0.55
C TRP A 214 -2.09 19.36 0.29
N LEU A 215 -2.33 20.57 -0.21
CA LEU A 215 -3.67 20.96 -0.65
C LEU A 215 -4.14 20.12 -1.85
N ALA A 216 -3.24 19.85 -2.80
CA ALA A 216 -3.56 18.97 -3.92
C ALA A 216 -3.91 17.55 -3.46
N THR A 217 -3.20 17.03 -2.43
CA THR A 217 -3.53 15.73 -1.83
C THR A 217 -4.92 15.76 -1.17
N ALA A 218 -5.25 16.81 -0.42
CA ALA A 218 -6.57 16.97 0.18
C ALA A 218 -7.69 17.05 -0.88
N TYR A 219 -7.43 17.74 -2.01
CA TYR A 219 -8.38 17.75 -3.12
C TYR A 219 -8.54 16.39 -3.80
N SER A 220 -7.48 15.57 -3.83
CA SER A 220 -7.57 14.21 -4.38
C SER A 220 -8.53 13.33 -3.59
N GLU A 221 -8.59 13.47 -2.27
CA GLU A 221 -9.56 12.77 -1.41
C GLU A 221 -11.00 13.18 -1.75
N LEU A 222 -11.25 14.48 -1.98
CA LEU A 222 -12.58 14.95 -2.39
C LEU A 222 -12.99 14.37 -3.76
N LEU A 223 -12.07 14.34 -4.73
CA LEU A 223 -12.32 13.73 -6.03
C LEU A 223 -12.57 12.23 -5.91
N ALA A 224 -11.75 11.54 -5.12
CA ALA A 224 -11.90 10.12 -4.86
C ALA A 224 -13.27 9.80 -4.23
N ALA A 225 -13.74 10.61 -3.30
CA ALA A 225 -15.07 10.47 -2.70
C ALA A 225 -16.21 10.59 -3.74
N GLN A 226 -16.07 11.45 -4.75
CA GLN A 226 -17.07 11.54 -5.83
C GLN A 226 -17.06 10.28 -6.71
N PHE A 227 -15.87 9.75 -7.06
CA PHE A 227 -15.76 8.49 -7.78
C PHE A 227 -16.29 7.31 -6.96
N GLY A 228 -16.06 7.30 -5.64
CA GLY A 228 -16.61 6.29 -4.73
C GLY A 228 -18.15 6.26 -4.74
N LYS A 229 -18.80 7.44 -4.84
CA LYS A 229 -20.26 7.51 -4.99
C LYS A 229 -20.75 6.87 -6.30
N LEU A 230 -20.03 7.05 -7.40
CA LEU A 230 -20.36 6.41 -8.67
C LEU A 230 -20.29 4.87 -8.57
N ALA A 231 -19.32 4.34 -7.83
CA ALA A 231 -19.19 2.90 -7.61
C ALA A 231 -20.30 2.32 -6.70
N SER A 232 -20.99 3.15 -5.94
CA SER A 232 -22.12 2.75 -5.08
C SER A 232 -23.49 2.80 -5.76
N LEU A 233 -23.56 3.35 -6.99
CA LEU A 233 -24.82 3.36 -7.75
C LEU A 233 -25.16 1.94 -8.19
N ASP A 234 -26.39 1.53 -7.93
CA ASP A 234 -26.91 0.28 -8.50
C ASP A 234 -27.03 0.48 -10.01
N ILE A 235 -26.18 -0.21 -10.76
CA ILE A 235 -26.31 -0.27 -12.20
C ILE A 235 -27.50 -1.17 -12.48
N PRO A 236 -28.59 -0.67 -13.13
CA PRO A 236 -29.70 -1.53 -13.48
C PRO A 236 -29.17 -2.68 -14.33
N GLU A 237 -29.49 -3.90 -13.94
CA GLU A 237 -29.20 -5.09 -14.73
C GLU A 237 -29.97 -4.93 -16.05
N GLY A 238 -29.23 -4.72 -17.15
CA GLY A 238 -29.76 -4.64 -18.49
C GLY A 238 -29.98 -6.02 -19.11
#